data_22133afc4ed5ebdfc2ac098e44e8a0c1
#
_entry.id   22133afc4ed5ebdfc2ac098e44e8a0c1
#
_cell.length_a   1.000
_cell.length_b   1.000
_cell.length_c   1.000
_cell.angle_alpha   90.00
_cell.angle_beta   90.00
_cell.angle_gamma   90.00
#
_symmetry.space_group_name_H-M   'P 1'
#
loop_
_entity.id
_entity.type
_entity.pdbx_description
1 polymer ?
#
loop_
_entity_poly.entity_id
_entity_poly.type
_entity_poly.pdbx_seq_one_letter_code
_entity_poly.pdbx_strand_id
1 'polypeptide(L)'
;MKRLLFIAAAVIAIASPAAYAQVVRGDQIIAQSNFVNRQQAAIPQISIVVRADFVLFSVRYETATRSADARENELAQTFTTVTQRAARTQDITVEVGQPGVSAAIETAAIKELIQARGDDRSGIDIVLKVMVKSNETFDAVRARAEKFVKDAPLTGRVEAIIGDSQFLGVSEPKKHRETLIKAISEDVRLMQASFGGPASPVQVSLTGMEQRAQTRPVGPLDLEIYIPYSMSLRSGAGQ
;
A
#
# COMPACT_ATOMS: atom_id res chain seq x y z
N MET A 1 61.43 4.64 20.20
CA MET A 1 60.29 5.35 19.60
C MET A 1 59.52 4.36 18.73
N LYS A 2 58.44 3.77 19.23
CA LYS A 2 57.56 2.81 18.49
C LYS A 2 56.35 3.60 18.01
N ARG A 3 56.17 3.73 16.69
CA ARG A 3 55.00 4.33 16.07
C ARG A 3 53.92 3.28 15.94
N LEU A 4 52.81 3.40 16.69
CA LEU A 4 51.59 2.64 16.50
C LEU A 4 50.83 3.22 15.29
N LEU A 5 50.61 2.38 14.27
CA LEU A 5 49.71 2.65 13.17
C LEU A 5 48.29 2.24 13.63
N PHE A 6 47.38 3.20 13.72
CA PHE A 6 45.96 2.92 13.88
C PHE A 6 45.36 2.73 12.49
N ILE A 7 44.90 1.52 12.19
CA ILE A 7 44.10 1.22 11.02
C ILE A 7 42.65 1.48 11.43
N ALA A 8 42.09 2.54 10.90
CA ALA A 8 40.64 2.82 11.03
C ALA A 8 39.89 1.94 10.04
N ALA A 9 39.18 0.93 10.54
CA ALA A 9 38.26 0.13 9.73
C ALA A 9 36.99 0.97 9.48
N ALA A 10 36.81 1.41 8.24
CA ALA A 10 35.56 2.03 7.80
C ALA A 10 34.47 0.95 7.69
N VAL A 11 33.51 0.96 8.60
CA VAL A 11 32.30 0.16 8.50
C VAL A 11 31.39 0.81 7.45
N ILE A 12 31.38 0.24 6.25
CA ILE A 12 30.39 0.60 5.23
C ILE A 12 29.05 0.01 5.70
N ALA A 13 28.19 0.85 6.25
CA ALA A 13 26.79 0.50 6.49
C ALA A 13 26.11 0.33 5.11
N ILE A 14 25.92 -0.92 4.71
CA ILE A 14 25.07 -1.25 3.57
C ILE A 14 23.65 -0.90 4.00
N ALA A 15 23.14 0.25 3.55
CA ALA A 15 21.75 0.60 3.70
C ALA A 15 20.92 -0.46 2.98
N SER A 16 20.22 -1.29 3.72
CA SER A 16 19.24 -2.22 3.17
C SER A 16 18.22 -1.43 2.35
N PRO A 17 17.92 -1.84 1.10
CA PRO A 17 16.90 -1.17 0.32
C PRO A 17 15.60 -1.20 1.11
N ALA A 18 14.97 -0.04 1.24
CA ALA A 18 13.69 0.12 1.91
C ALA A 18 12.71 -0.89 1.28
N ALA A 19 12.37 -1.93 2.02
CA ALA A 19 11.29 -2.83 1.66
C ALA A 19 10.04 -1.96 1.53
N TYR A 20 9.41 -1.97 0.36
CA TYR A 20 8.15 -1.26 0.16
C TYR A 20 7.19 -1.73 1.25
N ALA A 21 6.74 -0.78 2.07
CA ALA A 21 5.85 -1.07 3.15
C ALA A 21 4.52 -1.57 2.58
N GLN A 22 4.38 -2.89 2.54
CA GLN A 22 3.10 -3.52 2.29
C GLN A 22 2.34 -3.45 3.61
N VAL A 23 1.32 -2.62 3.65
CA VAL A 23 0.45 -2.58 4.80
C VAL A 23 -0.77 -3.43 4.54
N VAL A 24 -0.91 -4.49 5.32
CA VAL A 24 -2.07 -5.38 5.30
C VAL A 24 -2.93 -5.03 6.49
N ARG A 25 -4.00 -4.33 6.25
CA ARG A 25 -5.15 -4.30 7.15
C ARG A 25 -5.90 -5.60 6.94
N GLY A 26 -6.45 -6.24 7.98
CA GLY A 26 -6.97 -7.61 7.93
C GLY A 26 -7.87 -8.00 6.76
N ASP A 27 -8.45 -7.04 6.06
CA ASP A 27 -9.37 -7.16 4.94
C ASP A 27 -8.89 -6.56 3.61
N GLN A 28 -7.67 -5.96 3.55
CA GLN A 28 -7.17 -5.26 2.37
C GLN A 28 -5.68 -5.51 2.14
N ILE A 29 -5.26 -5.53 0.89
CA ILE A 29 -3.85 -5.52 0.47
C ILE A 29 -3.63 -4.25 -0.35
N ILE A 30 -2.59 -3.50 -0.02
CA ILE A 30 -2.30 -2.18 -0.59
C ILE A 30 -0.85 -2.14 -1.05
N ALA A 31 -0.62 -1.60 -2.24
CA ALA A 31 0.71 -1.38 -2.80
C ALA A 31 0.85 0.07 -3.30
N GLN A 32 1.99 0.68 -3.03
CA GLN A 32 2.30 2.00 -3.57
C GLN A 32 2.53 1.93 -5.07
N SER A 33 1.86 2.76 -5.84
CA SER A 33 1.96 2.78 -7.29
C SER A 33 3.04 3.75 -7.81
N ASN A 34 4.25 3.67 -7.26
CA ASN A 34 5.39 4.41 -7.79
C ASN A 34 6.08 3.57 -8.86
N PHE A 35 5.84 3.88 -10.12
CA PHE A 35 6.45 3.19 -11.27
C PHE A 35 7.97 3.39 -11.41
N VAL A 36 8.58 4.27 -10.62
CA VAL A 36 9.95 4.75 -10.85
C VAL A 36 11.04 3.89 -10.22
N ASN A 37 10.74 3.00 -9.26
CA ASN A 37 11.76 2.21 -8.57
C ASN A 37 11.44 0.72 -8.58
N ARG A 38 11.60 0.09 -9.76
CA ARG A 38 11.55 -1.37 -9.92
C ARG A 38 12.87 -1.99 -9.50
N GLN A 39 13.13 -2.11 -8.20
CA GLN A 39 14.02 -3.17 -7.77
C GLN A 39 13.27 -4.49 -7.95
N GLN A 40 13.71 -5.26 -8.93
CA GLN A 40 13.19 -6.60 -9.21
C GLN A 40 13.56 -7.54 -8.05
N ALA A 41 12.72 -7.55 -7.02
CA ALA A 41 12.70 -8.72 -6.16
C ALA A 41 12.37 -9.93 -7.05
N ALA A 42 13.09 -11.03 -6.90
CA ALA A 42 12.78 -12.25 -7.63
C ALA A 42 11.31 -12.62 -7.37
N ILE A 43 10.51 -12.57 -8.45
CA ILE A 43 9.10 -12.89 -8.36
C ILE A 43 8.99 -14.40 -8.46
N PRO A 44 8.19 -15.04 -7.59
CA PRO A 44 7.85 -16.43 -7.76
C PRO A 44 7.21 -16.67 -9.14
N GLN A 45 7.41 -17.85 -9.68
CA GLN A 45 6.88 -18.23 -10.99
C GLN A 45 5.34 -18.12 -11.05
N ILE A 46 4.66 -18.33 -9.92
CA ILE A 46 3.20 -18.25 -9.82
C ILE A 46 2.80 -16.92 -9.19
N SER A 47 2.11 -16.12 -9.98
CA SER A 47 1.47 -14.87 -9.57
C SER A 47 0.13 -14.72 -10.28
N ILE A 48 -0.70 -13.82 -9.79
CA ILE A 48 -1.95 -13.42 -10.45
C ILE A 48 -1.97 -11.91 -10.63
N VAL A 49 -2.43 -11.45 -11.78
CA VAL A 49 -2.67 -10.03 -12.02
C VAL A 49 -4.15 -9.73 -11.79
N VAL A 50 -4.42 -8.77 -10.94
CA VAL A 50 -5.79 -8.33 -10.62
C VAL A 50 -5.88 -6.82 -10.76
N ARG A 51 -7.07 -6.36 -11.09
CA ARG A 51 -7.37 -4.93 -11.09
C ARG A 51 -7.57 -4.46 -9.65
N ALA A 52 -7.10 -3.26 -9.34
CA ALA A 52 -7.35 -2.62 -8.05
C ALA A 52 -8.85 -2.35 -7.86
N ASP A 53 -9.34 -2.59 -6.65
CA ASP A 53 -10.71 -2.26 -6.25
C ASP A 53 -10.84 -0.80 -5.83
N PHE A 54 -9.73 -0.22 -5.35
CA PHE A 54 -9.69 1.17 -4.91
C PHE A 54 -8.29 1.77 -5.05
N VAL A 55 -8.26 3.11 -5.08
CA VAL A 55 -7.02 3.90 -5.02
C VAL A 55 -7.06 4.77 -3.77
N LEU A 56 -5.94 4.85 -3.07
CA LEU A 56 -5.74 5.74 -1.93
C LEU A 56 -4.89 6.94 -2.37
N PHE A 57 -5.37 8.13 -2.07
CA PHE A 57 -4.65 9.38 -2.26
C PHE A 57 -4.37 10.03 -0.91
N SER A 58 -3.16 10.51 -0.71
CA SER A 58 -2.84 11.35 0.44
C SER A 58 -3.32 12.77 0.17
N VAL A 59 -4.07 13.33 1.09
CA VAL A 59 -4.54 14.72 1.01
C VAL A 59 -4.19 15.44 2.30
N ARG A 60 -3.66 16.63 2.17
CA ARG A 60 -3.34 17.51 3.27
C ARG A 60 -4.26 18.72 3.24
N TYR A 61 -4.83 19.03 4.40
CA TYR A 61 -5.49 20.31 4.67
C TYR A 61 -4.61 21.11 5.59
N GLU A 62 -4.23 22.32 5.21
CA GLU A 62 -3.40 23.20 6.05
C GLU A 62 -3.89 24.64 6.04
N THR A 63 -3.59 25.38 7.11
CA THR A 63 -3.87 26.81 7.24
C THR A 63 -2.71 27.53 7.90
N ALA A 64 -2.48 28.78 7.48
CA ALA A 64 -1.49 29.71 8.02
C ALA A 64 -2.15 30.92 8.67
N THR A 65 -3.34 30.79 9.22
CA THR A 65 -4.00 31.85 9.98
C THR A 65 -3.20 32.16 11.24
N ARG A 66 -3.06 33.45 11.58
CA ARG A 66 -2.11 33.95 12.59
C ARG A 66 -2.32 33.33 13.99
N SER A 67 -3.58 33.19 14.44
CA SER A 67 -3.90 32.62 15.74
C SER A 67 -3.94 31.09 15.69
N ALA A 68 -3.35 30.42 16.66
CA ALA A 68 -3.38 28.96 16.77
C ALA A 68 -4.84 28.44 16.94
N ASP A 69 -5.64 29.10 17.78
CA ASP A 69 -7.04 28.75 18.01
C ASP A 69 -7.87 28.93 16.73
N ALA A 70 -7.58 29.99 15.96
CA ALA A 70 -8.27 30.20 14.68
C ALA A 70 -7.89 29.12 13.67
N ARG A 71 -6.62 28.70 13.61
CA ARG A 71 -6.17 27.59 12.75
C ARG A 71 -6.88 26.29 13.11
N GLU A 72 -6.96 25.98 14.41
CA GLU A 72 -7.66 24.79 14.90
C GLU A 72 -9.14 24.81 14.51
N ASN A 73 -9.82 25.91 14.74
CA ASN A 73 -11.24 26.05 14.41
C ASN A 73 -11.51 25.97 12.90
N GLU A 74 -10.70 26.62 12.07
CA GLU A 74 -10.82 26.55 10.60
C GLU A 74 -10.64 25.11 10.09
N LEU A 75 -9.63 24.40 10.58
CA LEU A 75 -9.38 23.02 10.22
C LEU A 75 -10.50 22.09 10.70
N ALA A 76 -10.95 22.25 11.95
CA ALA A 76 -12.01 21.42 12.52
C ALA A 76 -13.33 21.59 11.74
N GLN A 77 -13.69 22.82 11.38
CA GLN A 77 -14.91 23.09 10.59
C GLN A 77 -14.78 22.53 9.17
N THR A 78 -13.65 22.81 8.50
CA THR A 78 -13.38 22.26 7.16
C THR A 78 -13.48 20.76 7.17
N PHE A 79 -12.83 20.12 8.14
CA PHE A 79 -12.77 18.67 8.19
C PHE A 79 -14.12 18.02 8.53
N THR A 80 -14.92 18.65 9.39
CA THR A 80 -16.31 18.23 9.64
C THR A 80 -17.11 18.26 8.34
N THR A 81 -16.96 19.31 7.54
CA THR A 81 -17.65 19.43 6.24
C THR A 81 -17.18 18.39 5.23
N VAL A 82 -15.86 18.13 5.16
CA VAL A 82 -15.27 17.12 4.28
C VAL A 82 -15.77 15.71 4.63
N THR A 83 -15.82 15.36 5.91
CA THR A 83 -16.33 14.04 6.36
C THR A 83 -17.80 13.87 6.08
N GLN A 84 -18.64 14.91 6.31
CA GLN A 84 -20.05 14.88 5.96
C GLN A 84 -20.29 14.76 4.47
N ARG A 85 -19.46 15.42 3.64
CA ARG A 85 -19.51 15.29 2.19
C ARG A 85 -19.14 13.87 1.76
N ALA A 86 -18.07 13.28 2.32
CA ALA A 86 -17.67 11.91 2.03
C ALA A 86 -18.81 10.92 2.34
N ALA A 87 -19.47 11.09 3.49
CA ALA A 87 -20.60 10.24 3.87
C ALA A 87 -21.79 10.28 2.88
N ARG A 88 -21.90 11.35 2.09
CA ARG A 88 -22.94 11.54 1.06
C ARG A 88 -22.45 11.20 -0.35
N THR A 89 -21.17 10.96 -0.54
CA THR A 89 -20.56 10.68 -1.84
C THR A 89 -20.34 9.18 -1.96
N GLN A 90 -21.00 8.56 -2.93
CA GLN A 90 -20.73 7.15 -3.23
C GLN A 90 -19.29 6.97 -3.70
N ASP A 91 -18.72 5.84 -3.37
CA ASP A 91 -17.39 5.40 -3.83
C ASP A 91 -16.21 6.24 -3.32
N ILE A 92 -16.42 7.17 -2.37
CA ILE A 92 -15.36 7.95 -1.75
C ILE A 92 -15.47 7.84 -0.22
N THR A 93 -14.36 7.46 0.42
CA THR A 93 -14.26 7.40 1.88
C THR A 93 -13.06 8.20 2.35
N VAL A 94 -13.21 8.90 3.46
CA VAL A 94 -12.13 9.67 4.11
C VAL A 94 -11.67 8.93 5.36
N GLU A 95 -10.38 8.70 5.46
CA GLU A 95 -9.75 8.01 6.59
C GLU A 95 -8.58 8.88 7.11
N VAL A 96 -8.21 8.72 8.38
CA VAL A 96 -7.01 9.35 8.96
C VAL A 96 -5.91 8.34 9.16
N GLY A 97 -4.68 8.80 9.08
CA GLY A 97 -3.48 7.98 9.17
C GLY A 97 -2.70 7.96 7.87
N GLN A 98 -1.85 6.95 7.75
CA GLN A 98 -1.10 6.72 6.52
C GLN A 98 -1.81 5.70 5.63
N PRO A 99 -1.61 5.73 4.31
CA PRO A 99 -2.13 4.71 3.43
C PRO A 99 -1.78 3.32 3.94
N GLY A 100 -2.82 2.51 4.20
CA GLY A 100 -2.70 1.16 4.73
C GLY A 100 -2.70 1.02 6.25
N VAL A 101 -2.55 2.10 7.01
CA VAL A 101 -2.75 2.15 8.47
C VAL A 101 -3.74 3.28 8.79
N SER A 102 -4.73 3.45 7.95
CA SER A 102 -5.76 4.47 8.13
C SER A 102 -6.97 3.91 8.87
N ALA A 103 -7.69 4.78 9.57
CA ALA A 103 -8.92 4.47 10.28
C ALA A 103 -10.02 5.43 9.89
N ALA A 104 -11.27 4.98 10.00
CA ALA A 104 -12.41 5.86 9.90
C ALA A 104 -12.32 6.97 10.96
N ILE A 105 -12.83 8.14 10.61
CA ILE A 105 -12.74 9.33 11.45
C ILE A 105 -13.94 9.41 12.37
N GLU A 106 -13.67 9.53 13.66
CA GLU A 106 -14.68 9.93 14.64
C GLU A 106 -14.72 11.45 14.73
N THR A 107 -15.88 12.04 14.51
CA THR A 107 -16.06 13.50 14.50
C THR A 107 -15.60 14.15 15.81
N ALA A 108 -15.75 13.46 16.93
CA ALA A 108 -15.31 13.94 18.24
C ALA A 108 -13.77 14.07 18.37
N ALA A 109 -13.02 13.30 17.61
CA ALA A 109 -11.54 13.26 17.66
C ALA A 109 -10.87 14.20 16.64
N ILE A 110 -11.64 14.99 15.87
CA ILE A 110 -11.07 15.82 14.79
C ILE A 110 -9.99 16.78 15.30
N LYS A 111 -10.21 17.40 16.44
CA LYS A 111 -9.24 18.37 17.01
C LYS A 111 -7.92 17.72 17.39
N GLU A 112 -7.94 16.47 17.83
CA GLU A 112 -6.75 15.69 18.19
C GLU A 112 -5.89 15.31 16.99
N LEU A 113 -6.48 15.34 15.78
CA LEU A 113 -5.78 15.04 14.52
C LEU A 113 -5.04 16.27 13.97
N ILE A 114 -5.31 17.45 14.48
CA ILE A 114 -4.68 18.69 14.04
C ILE A 114 -3.25 18.76 14.56
N GLN A 115 -2.30 18.85 13.64
CA GLN A 115 -0.88 18.91 13.95
C GLN A 115 -0.34 20.30 13.66
N ALA A 116 0.43 20.85 14.62
CA ALA A 116 1.23 22.04 14.38
C ALA A 116 2.35 21.72 13.35
N ARG A 117 2.56 22.63 12.42
CA ARG A 117 3.58 22.53 11.37
C ARG A 117 4.48 23.77 11.39
N GLY A 118 5.37 23.83 12.38
CA GLY A 118 6.11 25.03 12.73
C GLY A 118 5.24 26.00 13.54
N ASP A 119 5.69 27.26 13.62
CA ASP A 119 5.09 28.27 14.51
C ASP A 119 3.81 28.89 13.95
N ASP A 120 3.66 28.92 12.63
CA ASP A 120 2.64 29.67 11.92
C ASP A 120 1.63 28.82 11.11
N ARG A 121 1.78 27.50 11.10
CA ARG A 121 0.91 26.57 10.34
C ARG A 121 0.35 25.46 11.19
N SER A 122 -0.81 24.98 10.80
CA SER A 122 -1.40 23.76 11.32
C SER A 122 -2.02 22.97 10.15
N GLY A 123 -2.11 21.66 10.28
CA GLY A 123 -2.69 20.83 9.22
C GLY A 123 -3.20 19.48 9.71
N ILE A 124 -3.97 18.83 8.83
CA ILE A 124 -4.44 17.46 8.98
C ILE A 124 -4.07 16.70 7.72
N ASP A 125 -3.43 15.55 7.86
CA ASP A 125 -3.22 14.60 6.76
C ASP A 125 -4.32 13.54 6.79
N ILE A 126 -4.91 13.30 5.63
CA ILE A 126 -5.94 12.28 5.43
C ILE A 126 -5.60 11.35 4.28
N VAL A 127 -6.27 10.23 4.26
CA VAL A 127 -6.29 9.30 3.14
C VAL A 127 -7.69 9.33 2.51
N LEU A 128 -7.73 9.67 1.23
CA LEU A 128 -8.93 9.62 0.43
C LEU A 128 -8.96 8.28 -0.31
N LYS A 129 -9.87 7.40 0.05
CA LYS A 129 -10.10 6.12 -0.63
C LYS A 129 -11.17 6.29 -1.68
N VAL A 130 -10.82 6.01 -2.93
CA VAL A 130 -11.71 6.13 -4.09
C VAL A 130 -11.88 4.75 -4.72
N MET A 131 -13.11 4.23 -4.73
CA MET A 131 -13.42 2.94 -5.36
C MET A 131 -13.28 3.03 -6.87
N VAL A 132 -12.65 2.04 -7.47
CA VAL A 132 -12.49 1.93 -8.92
C VAL A 132 -13.74 1.33 -9.53
N LYS A 133 -14.33 2.01 -10.52
CA LYS A 133 -15.49 1.50 -11.25
C LYS A 133 -15.07 0.58 -12.40
N SER A 134 -16.00 -0.22 -12.87
CA SER A 134 -15.76 -1.07 -14.04
C SER A 134 -15.32 -0.21 -15.24
N ASN A 135 -14.25 -0.63 -15.90
CA ASN A 135 -13.68 0.03 -17.09
C ASN A 135 -13.19 1.48 -16.89
N GLU A 136 -13.07 1.95 -15.66
CA GLU A 136 -12.56 3.28 -15.34
C GLU A 136 -11.04 3.32 -15.51
N THR A 137 -10.50 4.39 -16.10
CA THR A 137 -9.06 4.61 -16.18
C THR A 137 -8.53 5.20 -14.88
N PHE A 138 -7.23 5.08 -14.63
CA PHE A 138 -6.59 5.71 -13.47
C PHE A 138 -6.81 7.22 -13.45
N ASP A 139 -6.70 7.88 -14.61
CA ASP A 139 -6.90 9.33 -14.72
C ASP A 139 -8.34 9.74 -14.36
N ALA A 140 -9.33 8.91 -14.67
CA ALA A 140 -10.71 9.15 -14.28
C ALA A 140 -10.92 9.00 -12.75
N VAL A 141 -10.27 8.01 -12.13
CA VAL A 141 -10.27 7.85 -10.66
C VAL A 141 -9.62 9.05 -10.00
N ARG A 142 -8.44 9.47 -10.50
CA ARG A 142 -7.73 10.66 -10.01
C ARG A 142 -8.55 11.93 -10.18
N ALA A 143 -9.16 12.14 -11.32
CA ALA A 143 -10.03 13.31 -11.56
C ALA A 143 -11.22 13.36 -10.60
N ARG A 144 -11.80 12.21 -10.21
CA ARG A 144 -12.84 12.15 -9.16
C ARG A 144 -12.31 12.55 -7.79
N ALA A 145 -11.10 12.09 -7.44
CA ALA A 145 -10.45 12.48 -6.19
C ALA A 145 -10.16 13.99 -6.16
N GLU A 146 -9.56 14.53 -7.21
CA GLU A 146 -9.25 15.96 -7.35
C GLU A 146 -10.52 16.82 -7.31
N LYS A 147 -11.56 16.40 -8.03
CA LYS A 147 -12.86 17.07 -7.98
C LYS A 147 -13.48 17.06 -6.59
N PHE A 148 -13.41 15.93 -5.88
CA PHE A 148 -13.92 15.83 -4.52
C PHE A 148 -13.20 16.82 -3.59
N VAL A 149 -11.86 16.89 -3.66
CA VAL A 149 -11.04 17.80 -2.85
C VAL A 149 -11.29 19.26 -3.22
N LYS A 150 -11.30 19.57 -4.52
CA LYS A 150 -11.50 20.94 -5.03
C LYS A 150 -12.87 21.52 -4.68
N ASP A 151 -13.91 20.70 -4.78
CA ASP A 151 -15.29 21.13 -4.54
C ASP A 151 -15.66 21.08 -3.04
N ALA A 152 -14.76 20.67 -2.15
CA ALA A 152 -15.02 20.68 -0.72
C ALA A 152 -15.04 22.13 -0.22
N PRO A 153 -16.08 22.53 0.54
CA PRO A 153 -16.10 23.85 1.16
C PRO A 153 -14.98 23.97 2.19
N LEU A 154 -14.08 24.92 2.00
CA LEU A 154 -12.98 25.23 2.90
C LEU A 154 -13.35 26.43 3.78
N THR A 155 -12.96 26.39 5.05
CA THR A 155 -13.21 27.46 6.02
C THR A 155 -11.98 28.35 6.17
N GLY A 156 -12.16 29.65 6.14
CA GLY A 156 -11.08 30.62 6.37
C GLY A 156 -9.98 30.55 5.32
N ARG A 157 -8.76 30.29 5.78
CA ARG A 157 -7.55 30.20 4.93
C ARG A 157 -7.06 28.77 4.73
N VAL A 158 -7.91 27.79 4.94
CA VAL A 158 -7.54 26.40 4.73
C VAL A 158 -7.30 26.15 3.24
N GLU A 159 -6.20 25.49 2.93
CA GLU A 159 -5.86 24.99 1.62
C GLU A 159 -5.87 23.46 1.63
N ALA A 160 -6.27 22.86 0.53
CA ALA A 160 -6.28 21.42 0.34
C ALA A 160 -5.28 21.04 -0.74
N ILE A 161 -4.35 20.15 -0.41
CA ILE A 161 -3.26 19.70 -1.29
C ILE A 161 -3.39 18.19 -1.45
N ILE A 162 -3.60 17.73 -2.68
CA ILE A 162 -3.55 16.31 -3.01
C ILE A 162 -2.10 15.94 -3.34
N GLY A 163 -1.59 14.88 -2.70
CA GLY A 163 -0.23 14.42 -2.91
C GLY A 163 -0.07 13.63 -4.20
N ASP A 164 1.18 13.54 -4.68
CA ASP A 164 1.52 12.76 -5.87
C ASP A 164 1.61 11.26 -5.60
N SER A 165 1.76 10.88 -4.34
CA SER A 165 1.81 9.47 -3.95
C SER A 165 0.42 8.86 -3.92
N GLN A 166 0.28 7.74 -4.62
CA GLN A 166 -0.95 6.96 -4.68
C GLN A 166 -0.68 5.49 -4.36
N PHE A 167 -1.69 4.82 -3.83
CA PHE A 167 -1.61 3.42 -3.48
C PHE A 167 -2.79 2.67 -4.07
N LEU A 168 -2.51 1.55 -4.71
CA LEU A 168 -3.53 0.65 -5.24
C LEU A 168 -3.88 -0.38 -4.18
N GLY A 169 -5.14 -0.71 -4.05
CA GLY A 169 -5.60 -1.71 -3.11
C GLY A 169 -6.61 -2.68 -3.68
N VAL A 170 -6.59 -3.89 -3.14
CA VAL A 170 -7.59 -4.92 -3.41
C VAL A 170 -8.25 -5.35 -2.10
N SER A 171 -9.52 -5.65 -2.21
CA SER A 171 -10.31 -6.26 -1.15
C SER A 171 -10.15 -7.78 -1.15
N GLU A 172 -10.65 -8.46 -0.12
CA GLU A 172 -10.71 -9.92 -0.04
C GLU A 172 -9.36 -10.66 -0.23
N PRO A 173 -8.29 -10.31 0.52
CA PRO A 173 -6.97 -10.91 0.35
C PRO A 173 -6.97 -12.44 0.53
N LYS A 174 -7.92 -12.99 1.29
CA LYS A 174 -8.08 -14.44 1.46
C LYS A 174 -8.41 -15.14 0.15
N LYS A 175 -9.32 -14.56 -0.65
CA LYS A 175 -9.71 -15.10 -1.97
C LYS A 175 -8.52 -15.16 -2.93
N HIS A 176 -7.73 -14.10 -2.98
CA HIS A 176 -6.52 -14.07 -3.80
C HIS A 176 -5.48 -15.09 -3.33
N ARG A 177 -5.30 -15.25 -2.01
CA ARG A 177 -4.42 -16.27 -1.45
C ARG A 177 -4.88 -17.68 -1.81
N GLU A 178 -6.15 -17.98 -1.72
CA GLU A 178 -6.70 -19.28 -2.09
C GLU A 178 -6.46 -19.61 -3.57
N THR A 179 -6.65 -18.63 -4.45
CA THR A 179 -6.35 -18.76 -5.88
C THR A 179 -4.87 -19.07 -6.13
N LEU A 180 -3.96 -18.35 -5.45
CA LEU A 180 -2.51 -18.60 -5.54
C LEU A 180 -2.15 -20.00 -5.05
N ILE A 181 -2.67 -20.43 -3.91
CA ILE A 181 -2.40 -21.78 -3.37
C ILE A 181 -2.85 -22.86 -4.33
N LYS A 182 -4.01 -22.70 -4.99
CA LYS A 182 -4.48 -23.65 -6.01
C LYS A 182 -3.52 -23.71 -7.20
N ALA A 183 -3.13 -22.55 -7.75
CA ALA A 183 -2.21 -22.47 -8.87
C ALA A 183 -0.82 -23.08 -8.53
N ILE A 184 -0.28 -22.80 -7.34
CA ILE A 184 0.97 -23.40 -6.86
C ILE A 184 0.82 -24.94 -6.72
N SER A 185 -0.32 -25.42 -6.22
CA SER A 185 -0.57 -26.85 -6.07
C SER A 185 -0.64 -27.56 -7.44
N GLU A 186 -1.20 -26.90 -8.45
CA GLU A 186 -1.25 -27.42 -9.83
C GLU A 186 0.16 -27.47 -10.44
N ASP A 187 0.98 -26.43 -10.23
CA ASP A 187 2.37 -26.39 -10.68
C ASP A 187 3.21 -27.49 -10.02
N VAL A 188 3.05 -27.73 -8.73
CA VAL A 188 3.69 -28.85 -8.01
C VAL A 188 3.34 -30.19 -8.64
N ARG A 189 2.05 -30.44 -8.96
CA ARG A 189 1.62 -31.69 -9.62
C ARG A 189 2.23 -31.84 -11.00
N LEU A 190 2.29 -30.74 -11.77
CA LEU A 190 2.92 -30.72 -13.08
C LEU A 190 4.42 -31.07 -12.99
N MET A 191 5.12 -30.47 -12.03
CA MET A 191 6.54 -30.76 -11.80
C MET A 191 6.78 -32.22 -11.39
N GLN A 192 5.95 -32.75 -10.49
CA GLN A 192 6.02 -34.18 -10.11
C GLN A 192 5.79 -35.10 -11.30
N ALA A 193 4.79 -34.80 -12.13
CA ALA A 193 4.50 -35.60 -13.32
C ALA A 193 5.58 -35.51 -14.39
N SER A 194 6.18 -34.33 -14.57
CA SER A 194 7.18 -34.08 -15.62
C SER A 194 8.58 -34.63 -15.29
N PHE A 195 8.97 -34.60 -14.03
CA PHE A 195 10.28 -34.99 -13.55
C PHE A 195 10.29 -36.33 -12.80
N GLY A 196 9.14 -36.84 -12.40
CA GLY A 196 8.95 -38.12 -11.74
C GLY A 196 8.68 -39.24 -12.74
N GLY A 197 9.17 -40.44 -12.44
CA GLY A 197 8.84 -41.65 -13.19
C GLY A 197 8.33 -42.74 -12.24
N PRO A 198 7.76 -43.84 -12.77
CA PRO A 198 7.23 -44.96 -11.94
C PRO A 198 8.29 -45.55 -11.02
N ALA A 199 9.57 -45.53 -11.46
CA ALA A 199 10.72 -46.08 -10.72
C ALA A 199 11.46 -45.01 -9.88
N SER A 200 11.17 -43.74 -10.05
CA SER A 200 11.87 -42.62 -9.35
C SER A 200 10.88 -41.51 -9.06
N PRO A 201 10.09 -41.61 -7.99
CA PRO A 201 9.20 -40.54 -7.61
C PRO A 201 10.00 -39.31 -7.21
N VAL A 202 9.55 -38.12 -7.67
CA VAL A 202 10.13 -36.85 -7.30
C VAL A 202 9.38 -36.28 -6.09
N GLN A 203 10.12 -35.95 -5.07
CA GLN A 203 9.60 -35.21 -3.92
C GLN A 203 9.74 -33.71 -4.16
N VAL A 204 8.65 -32.97 -3.99
CA VAL A 204 8.63 -31.51 -4.06
C VAL A 204 8.53 -30.97 -2.63
N SER A 205 9.44 -30.10 -2.26
CA SER A 205 9.40 -29.37 -0.99
C SER A 205 9.13 -27.89 -1.24
N LEU A 206 8.16 -27.34 -0.54
CA LEU A 206 7.80 -25.93 -0.56
C LEU A 206 8.17 -25.27 0.76
N THR A 207 8.77 -24.08 0.71
CA THR A 207 9.05 -23.22 1.87
C THR A 207 8.52 -21.82 1.61
N GLY A 208 8.13 -21.09 2.64
CA GLY A 208 7.60 -19.73 2.52
C GLY A 208 6.08 -19.67 2.30
N MET A 209 5.37 -20.80 2.21
CA MET A 209 3.93 -20.82 2.00
C MET A 209 3.13 -20.22 3.17
N GLU A 210 3.72 -20.10 4.35
CA GLU A 210 3.18 -19.43 5.52
C GLU A 210 3.20 -17.90 5.41
N GLN A 211 4.00 -17.36 4.50
CA GLN A 211 4.13 -15.92 4.31
C GLN A 211 2.82 -15.32 3.76
N ARG A 212 2.61 -14.06 4.09
CA ARG A 212 1.47 -13.31 3.52
C ARG A 212 1.66 -13.08 2.04
N ALA A 213 0.56 -13.05 1.30
CA ALA A 213 0.59 -12.62 -0.09
C ALA A 213 1.13 -11.20 -0.18
N GLN A 214 2.01 -10.97 -1.14
CA GLN A 214 2.61 -9.67 -1.45
C GLN A 214 2.03 -9.13 -2.75
N THR A 215 2.14 -7.82 -2.94
CA THR A 215 1.64 -7.14 -4.13
C THR A 215 2.68 -6.20 -4.67
N ARG A 216 2.64 -6.01 -5.99
CA ARG A 216 3.34 -4.94 -6.67
C ARG A 216 2.48 -4.35 -7.79
N PRO A 217 2.57 -3.06 -8.06
CA PRO A 217 1.93 -2.47 -9.23
C PRO A 217 2.59 -2.96 -10.51
N VAL A 218 1.78 -3.36 -11.49
CA VAL A 218 2.24 -3.75 -12.84
C VAL A 218 1.57 -2.92 -13.94
N GLY A 219 0.56 -2.15 -13.58
CA GLY A 219 -0.15 -1.24 -14.43
C GLY A 219 -0.72 -0.05 -13.63
N PRO A 220 -1.35 0.94 -14.29
CA PRO A 220 -1.92 2.09 -13.62
C PRO A 220 -3.00 1.73 -12.57
N LEU A 221 -3.74 0.65 -12.82
CA LEU A 221 -4.74 0.09 -11.91
C LEU A 221 -4.56 -1.42 -11.71
N ASP A 222 -3.43 -2.00 -12.12
CA ASP A 222 -3.22 -3.44 -12.06
C ASP A 222 -2.16 -3.77 -11.03
N LEU A 223 -2.48 -4.77 -10.21
CA LEU A 223 -1.63 -5.32 -9.17
C LEU A 223 -1.28 -6.77 -9.48
N GLU A 224 -0.02 -7.11 -9.41
CA GLU A 224 0.42 -8.49 -9.35
C GLU A 224 0.48 -8.93 -7.89
N ILE A 225 -0.18 -10.05 -7.59
CA ILE A 225 -0.23 -10.66 -6.26
C ILE A 225 0.51 -11.99 -6.31
N TYR A 226 1.36 -12.27 -5.34
CA TYR A 226 2.12 -13.50 -5.23
C TYR A 226 2.39 -13.88 -3.77
N ILE A 227 2.69 -15.15 -3.53
CA ILE A 227 3.23 -15.63 -2.26
C ILE A 227 4.74 -15.81 -2.47
N PRO A 228 5.62 -15.21 -1.63
CA PRO A 228 7.05 -15.44 -1.76
C PRO A 228 7.42 -16.84 -1.24
N TYR A 229 7.46 -17.82 -2.14
CA TYR A 229 7.81 -19.21 -1.83
C TYR A 229 9.02 -19.66 -2.63
N SER A 230 9.64 -20.72 -2.14
CA SER A 230 10.68 -21.45 -2.88
C SER A 230 10.27 -22.91 -3.04
N MET A 231 10.57 -23.48 -4.20
CA MET A 231 10.31 -24.87 -4.52
C MET A 231 11.65 -25.60 -4.77
N SER A 232 11.79 -26.77 -4.20
CA SER A 232 12.92 -27.65 -4.46
C SER A 232 12.44 -29.06 -4.84
N LEU A 233 13.12 -29.66 -5.83
CA LEU A 233 12.86 -30.98 -6.33
C LEU A 233 13.98 -31.92 -5.83
N ARG A 234 13.62 -33.07 -5.30
CA ARG A 234 14.54 -34.11 -4.93
C ARG A 234 14.14 -35.43 -5.62
N SER A 235 15.06 -36.04 -6.33
CA SER A 235 14.86 -37.41 -6.81
C SER A 235 14.81 -38.34 -5.61
N GLY A 236 13.77 -39.13 -5.48
CA GLY A 236 13.74 -40.22 -4.52
C GLY A 236 14.74 -41.26 -5.03
N ALA A 237 15.93 -41.28 -4.44
CA ALA A 237 16.79 -42.44 -4.62
C ALA A 237 16.04 -43.64 -4.03
N GLY A 238 15.68 -44.60 -4.87
CA GLY A 238 15.15 -45.88 -4.39
C GLY A 238 16.17 -46.50 -3.43
N GLN A 239 15.71 -46.73 -2.18
CA GLN A 239 16.41 -47.61 -1.26
C GLN A 239 16.27 -49.05 -1.75
#